data_7c020901618bee141b66bab9fc4c0cfc
#
_entry.id   7c020901618bee141b66bab9fc4c0cfc
#
_cell.length_a   1.000
_cell.length_b   1.000
_cell.length_c   1.000
_cell.angle_alpha   90.00
_cell.angle_beta   90.00
_cell.angle_gamma   90.00
#
_symmetry.space_group_name_H-M   'P 1'
#
loop_
_entity.id
_entity.type
_entity.pdbx_description
1 polymer ?
#
loop_
_entity_poly.entity_id
_entity_poly.type
_entity_poly.pdbx_seq_one_letter_code
_entity_poly.pdbx_strand_id
1 'polypeptide(L)'
;MTSLHLLVMTVSLMVPVCAAHGGAPSDDAEELEQVHVYGSKEEIWQLRQAIIEAENRFFERYNDLNTNDDFDVKCRVEARTGTRLPTRTCRPLYQEDAVQEGAKQAVELRQRFQSLGGGAQLGATSPPVPAGIKIMARRPEFERNMRNVVRKHPELTALLQERAAAATALEAATRRDRQKQGP
;
A
#
# COMPACT_ATOMS: atom_id res chain seq x y z
N MET A 1 -39.41 -44.49 -11.68
CA MET A 1 -40.15 -45.45 -10.79
C MET A 1 -39.43 -45.47 -9.48
N THR A 2 -40.25 -45.33 -8.41
CA THR A 2 -40.02 -45.45 -6.97
C THR A 2 -39.40 -44.21 -6.30
N SER A 3 -40.24 -43.33 -5.76
CA SER A 3 -41.01 -43.34 -4.50
C SER A 3 -40.12 -42.99 -3.31
N LEU A 4 -40.18 -41.76 -2.78
CA LEU A 4 -41.04 -41.25 -1.71
C LEU A 4 -40.71 -41.87 -0.34
N HIS A 5 -40.21 -41.11 0.63
CA HIS A 5 -40.73 -41.10 1.99
C HIS A 5 -40.38 -39.81 2.75
N LEU A 6 -41.43 -39.08 2.99
CA LEU A 6 -41.60 -37.97 3.90
C LEU A 6 -41.57 -38.50 5.36
N LEU A 7 -40.79 -37.86 6.21
CA LEU A 7 -40.88 -38.09 7.66
C LEU A 7 -40.91 -36.75 8.37
N VAL A 8 -42.15 -36.33 8.67
CA VAL A 8 -42.49 -35.21 9.53
C VAL A 8 -42.38 -35.69 10.97
N MET A 9 -41.43 -35.12 11.74
CA MET A 9 -41.48 -35.23 13.21
C MET A 9 -41.81 -33.88 13.81
N THR A 10 -43.06 -33.77 14.26
CA THR A 10 -43.56 -32.70 15.12
C THR A 10 -43.15 -32.97 16.55
N VAL A 11 -42.24 -32.15 17.10
CA VAL A 11 -41.96 -32.13 18.55
C VAL A 11 -42.69 -30.92 19.14
N SER A 12 -43.74 -31.21 19.86
CA SER A 12 -44.51 -30.27 20.67
C SER A 12 -43.77 -30.11 22.00
N LEU A 13 -43.21 -28.92 22.28
CA LEU A 13 -42.67 -28.58 23.60
C LEU A 13 -43.57 -27.54 24.25
N MET A 14 -44.22 -27.99 25.33
CA MET A 14 -44.95 -27.15 26.27
C MET A 14 -44.02 -26.18 26.97
N VAL A 15 -44.35 -24.89 26.89
CA VAL A 15 -43.69 -23.82 27.66
C VAL A 15 -44.53 -23.56 28.92
N PRO A 16 -43.94 -23.60 30.12
CA PRO A 16 -44.64 -23.15 31.32
C PRO A 16 -44.71 -21.63 31.38
N VAL A 17 -45.88 -21.12 31.53
CA VAL A 17 -46.21 -19.71 31.83
C VAL A 17 -45.77 -19.42 33.28
N CYS A 18 -44.71 -18.62 33.46
CA CYS A 18 -44.44 -17.94 34.75
C CYS A 18 -45.05 -16.56 34.73
N ALA A 19 -45.99 -16.35 35.62
CA ALA A 19 -46.72 -15.10 35.82
C ALA A 19 -45.85 -14.02 36.47
N ALA A 20 -45.96 -12.85 35.89
CA ALA A 20 -46.01 -11.48 36.43
C ALA A 20 -45.22 -11.14 37.69
N HIS A 21 -44.28 -10.22 37.55
CA HIS A 21 -44.17 -9.09 38.50
C HIS A 21 -44.02 -7.82 37.64
N GLY A 22 -45.01 -6.95 37.77
CA GLY A 22 -45.04 -5.64 37.14
C GLY A 22 -44.00 -4.74 37.81
N GLY A 23 -42.98 -4.39 37.06
CA GLY A 23 -42.13 -3.23 37.27
C GLY A 23 -42.38 -2.33 36.04
N ALA A 24 -42.85 -1.13 36.26
CA ALA A 24 -42.97 -0.13 35.21
C ALA A 24 -41.60 0.09 34.60
N PRO A 25 -41.44 0.04 33.25
CA PRO A 25 -40.22 0.48 32.62
C PRO A 25 -40.11 1.98 32.82
N SER A 26 -39.04 2.42 33.51
CA SER A 26 -38.58 3.80 33.45
C SER A 26 -38.19 4.09 31.99
N ASP A 27 -38.92 4.97 31.34
CA ASP A 27 -38.70 5.48 29.97
C ASP A 27 -37.46 6.39 29.84
N ASP A 28 -36.42 6.07 30.56
CA ASP A 28 -35.08 6.68 30.37
C ASP A 28 -34.09 5.65 29.90
N ALA A 29 -34.49 4.84 28.90
CA ALA A 29 -33.50 4.23 28.00
C ALA A 29 -32.94 5.38 27.15
N GLU A 30 -31.91 6.03 27.66
CA GLU A 30 -30.96 6.78 26.85
C GLU A 30 -30.56 5.87 25.70
N GLU A 31 -31.23 6.06 24.57
CA GLU A 31 -30.86 5.44 23.30
C GLU A 31 -29.43 5.90 23.04
N LEU A 32 -28.48 5.08 23.52
CA LEU A 32 -27.08 5.26 23.22
C LEU A 32 -27.02 5.22 21.70
N GLU A 33 -27.04 6.40 21.10
CA GLU A 33 -26.74 6.63 19.70
C GLU A 33 -25.41 5.95 19.44
N GLN A 34 -25.47 4.71 18.98
CA GLN A 34 -24.27 4.00 18.54
C GLN A 34 -23.76 4.79 17.33
N VAL A 35 -22.94 5.78 17.65
CA VAL A 35 -22.22 6.55 16.64
C VAL A 35 -21.40 5.55 15.86
N HIS A 36 -21.86 5.21 14.66
CA HIS A 36 -21.15 4.41 13.68
C HIS A 36 -19.88 5.15 13.21
N VAL A 37 -18.99 5.46 14.15
CA VAL A 37 -17.66 6.06 13.87
C VAL A 37 -16.76 5.08 13.13
N TYR A 38 -17.09 3.79 13.17
CA TYR A 38 -16.29 2.73 12.55
C TYR A 38 -16.43 2.64 11.03
N GLY A 39 -17.57 2.97 10.45
CA GLY A 39 -17.83 2.80 9.02
C GLY A 39 -16.93 3.65 8.12
N SER A 40 -16.62 4.87 8.50
CA SER A 40 -15.78 5.74 7.66
C SER A 40 -14.30 5.36 7.69
N LYS A 41 -13.78 4.88 8.82
CA LYS A 41 -12.39 4.43 8.95
C LYS A 41 -12.15 3.14 8.20
N GLU A 42 -13.10 2.20 8.27
CA GLU A 42 -13.06 0.94 7.53
C GLU A 42 -13.10 1.18 6.02
N GLU A 43 -14.02 2.04 5.54
CA GLU A 43 -14.10 2.44 4.13
C GLU A 43 -12.77 3.05 3.65
N ILE A 44 -12.18 3.96 4.41
CA ILE A 44 -10.89 4.59 4.11
C ILE A 44 -9.76 3.54 4.06
N TRP A 45 -9.77 2.58 4.98
CA TRP A 45 -8.78 1.52 4.99
C TRP A 45 -8.92 0.62 3.76
N GLN A 46 -10.13 0.17 3.43
CA GLN A 46 -10.41 -0.66 2.25
C GLN A 46 -10.00 0.04 0.95
N LEU A 47 -10.29 1.33 0.81
CA LEU A 47 -9.87 2.11 -0.35
C LEU A 47 -8.35 2.24 -0.47
N ARG A 48 -7.64 2.36 0.65
CA ARG A 48 -6.17 2.32 0.65
C ARG A 48 -5.63 0.97 0.21
N GLN A 49 -6.23 -0.13 0.66
CA GLN A 49 -5.84 -1.47 0.21
C GLN A 49 -6.11 -1.65 -1.29
N ALA A 50 -7.26 -1.21 -1.79
CA ALA A 50 -7.58 -1.26 -3.21
C ALA A 50 -6.55 -0.51 -4.08
N ILE A 51 -6.07 0.66 -3.64
CA ILE A 51 -5.00 1.40 -4.33
C ILE A 51 -3.71 0.56 -4.36
N ILE A 52 -3.31 -0.02 -3.21
CA ILE A 52 -2.09 -0.84 -3.11
C ILE A 52 -2.17 -2.06 -4.01
N GLU A 53 -3.31 -2.74 -4.04
CA GLU A 53 -3.54 -3.92 -4.87
C GLU A 53 -3.52 -3.59 -6.37
N ALA A 54 -4.15 -2.48 -6.77
CA ALA A 54 -4.11 -2.02 -8.15
C ALA A 54 -2.68 -1.65 -8.58
N GLU A 55 -1.90 -0.99 -7.70
CA GLU A 55 -0.49 -0.71 -7.95
C GLU A 55 0.37 -1.97 -8.05
N ASN A 56 0.14 -2.97 -7.18
CA ASN A 56 0.88 -4.23 -7.24
C ASN A 56 0.63 -4.94 -8.57
N ARG A 57 -0.65 -5.10 -8.95
CA ARG A 57 -1.01 -5.72 -10.25
C ARG A 57 -0.44 -4.94 -11.44
N PHE A 58 -0.43 -3.61 -11.36
CA PHE A 58 0.16 -2.77 -12.40
C PHE A 58 1.67 -3.02 -12.53
N PHE A 59 2.43 -3.01 -11.41
CA PHE A 59 3.88 -3.19 -11.45
C PHE A 59 4.27 -4.62 -11.79
N GLU A 60 3.54 -5.64 -11.31
CA GLU A 60 3.74 -7.03 -11.73
C GLU A 60 3.58 -7.15 -13.24
N ARG A 61 2.46 -6.67 -13.78
CA ARG A 61 2.19 -6.75 -15.20
C ARG A 61 3.16 -5.90 -16.04
N TYR A 62 3.55 -4.73 -15.54
CA TYR A 62 4.56 -3.90 -16.20
C TYR A 62 5.92 -4.62 -16.25
N ASN A 63 6.37 -5.25 -15.18
CA ASN A 63 7.62 -5.99 -15.13
C ASN A 63 7.61 -7.19 -16.08
N ASP A 64 6.48 -7.91 -16.19
CA ASP A 64 6.33 -9.02 -17.15
C ASP A 64 6.45 -8.56 -18.62
N LEU A 65 6.02 -7.35 -18.92
CA LEU A 65 5.97 -6.79 -20.28
C LEU A 65 7.19 -5.93 -20.62
N ASN A 66 7.93 -5.52 -19.61
CA ASN A 66 9.14 -4.75 -19.75
C ASN A 66 10.29 -5.65 -20.22
N THR A 67 11.07 -5.16 -21.18
CA THR A 67 12.22 -5.89 -21.74
C THR A 67 13.56 -5.46 -21.14
N ASN A 68 13.53 -4.53 -20.21
CA ASN A 68 14.73 -3.98 -19.56
C ASN A 68 14.61 -4.14 -18.05
N ASP A 69 15.26 -5.16 -17.52
CA ASP A 69 15.22 -5.55 -16.09
C ASP A 69 15.62 -4.42 -15.14
N ASP A 70 16.50 -3.50 -15.59
CA ASP A 70 16.88 -2.32 -14.79
C ASP A 70 15.67 -1.40 -14.47
N PHE A 71 14.63 -1.47 -15.30
CA PHE A 71 13.42 -0.67 -15.16
C PHE A 71 12.29 -1.41 -14.44
N ASP A 72 12.51 -2.65 -14.05
CA ASP A 72 11.55 -3.38 -13.20
C ASP A 72 11.35 -2.68 -11.88
N VAL A 73 10.08 -2.56 -11.48
CA VAL A 73 9.71 -1.85 -10.25
C VAL A 73 9.49 -2.83 -9.11
N LYS A 74 10.23 -2.64 -8.01
CA LYS A 74 10.02 -3.39 -6.77
C LYS A 74 9.42 -2.52 -5.69
N CYS A 75 8.38 -3.04 -5.05
CA CYS A 75 7.72 -2.38 -3.92
C CYS A 75 8.13 -3.07 -2.62
N ARG A 76 8.54 -2.27 -1.63
CA ARG A 76 8.93 -2.74 -0.30
C ARG A 76 8.26 -1.89 0.77
N VAL A 77 8.06 -2.48 1.94
CA VAL A 77 7.60 -1.75 3.12
C VAL A 77 8.79 -1.59 4.05
N GLU A 78 9.27 -0.36 4.19
CA GLU A 78 10.49 -0.04 4.93
C GLU A 78 10.23 1.09 5.93
N ALA A 79 10.80 0.96 7.14
CA ALA A 79 10.85 2.07 8.08
C ALA A 79 12.04 2.98 7.74
N ARG A 80 11.80 4.27 7.55
CA ARG A 80 12.88 5.24 7.34
C ARG A 80 13.77 5.32 8.58
N THR A 81 15.07 5.53 8.38
CA THR A 81 16.03 5.77 9.47
C THR A 81 15.50 6.87 10.39
N GLY A 82 15.42 6.59 11.69
CA GLY A 82 14.90 7.51 12.71
C GLY A 82 13.39 7.46 12.92
N THR A 83 12.65 6.59 12.22
CA THR A 83 11.21 6.37 12.42
C THR A 83 10.88 4.89 12.51
N ARG A 84 9.88 4.53 13.32
CA ARG A 84 9.33 3.16 13.39
C ARG A 84 8.11 2.96 12.48
N LEU A 85 7.70 4.01 11.76
CA LEU A 85 6.53 3.94 10.88
C LEU A 85 6.92 3.32 9.55
N PRO A 86 6.40 2.15 9.20
CA PRO A 86 6.67 1.53 7.91
C PRO A 86 5.98 2.33 6.80
N THR A 87 6.71 2.59 5.73
CA THR A 87 6.19 3.27 4.53
C THR A 87 6.42 2.38 3.32
N ARG A 88 5.38 2.16 2.53
CA ARG A 88 5.52 1.46 1.26
C ARG A 88 6.21 2.38 0.24
N THR A 89 7.26 1.86 -0.39
CA THR A 89 8.01 2.56 -1.43
C THR A 89 8.21 1.62 -2.61
N CYS A 90 7.87 2.08 -3.82
CA CYS A 90 8.10 1.36 -5.06
C CYS A 90 9.21 2.08 -5.84
N ARG A 91 10.26 1.34 -6.23
CA ARG A 91 11.41 1.90 -6.94
C ARG A 91 11.83 0.98 -8.08
N PRO A 92 12.24 1.53 -9.25
CA PRO A 92 12.88 0.74 -10.28
C PRO A 92 14.28 0.28 -9.85
N LEU A 93 14.71 -0.89 -10.35
CA LEU A 93 15.95 -1.53 -9.94
C LEU A 93 17.19 -0.64 -10.13
N TYR A 94 17.26 0.11 -11.23
CA TYR A 94 18.39 1.04 -11.45
C TYR A 94 18.60 2.05 -10.31
N GLN A 95 17.51 2.41 -9.59
CA GLN A 95 17.64 3.30 -8.43
C GLN A 95 18.22 2.57 -7.21
N GLU A 96 17.81 1.32 -7.00
CA GLU A 96 18.35 0.49 -5.91
C GLU A 96 19.85 0.24 -6.14
N ASP A 97 20.23 -0.10 -7.38
CA ASP A 97 21.61 -0.35 -7.75
C ASP A 97 22.50 0.89 -7.59
N ALA A 98 21.98 2.06 -8.01
CA ALA A 98 22.70 3.32 -7.82
C ALA A 98 22.94 3.65 -6.34
N VAL A 99 21.97 3.37 -5.46
CA VAL A 99 22.10 3.57 -4.01
C VAL A 99 23.09 2.57 -3.41
N GLN A 100 23.01 1.29 -3.79
CA GLN A 100 23.93 0.25 -3.31
C GLN A 100 25.37 0.54 -3.75
N GLU A 101 25.55 0.91 -5.00
CA GLU A 101 26.88 1.28 -5.51
C GLU A 101 27.44 2.50 -4.79
N GLY A 102 26.64 3.54 -4.59
CA GLY A 102 27.04 4.71 -3.83
C GLY A 102 27.45 4.38 -2.38
N ALA A 103 26.73 3.47 -1.72
CA ALA A 103 27.06 3.01 -0.38
C ALA A 103 28.39 2.23 -0.37
N LYS A 104 28.62 1.32 -1.32
CA LYS A 104 29.88 0.59 -1.47
C LYS A 104 31.06 1.55 -1.66
N GLN A 105 30.92 2.51 -2.58
CA GLN A 105 31.96 3.52 -2.85
C GLN A 105 32.25 4.36 -1.61
N ALA A 106 31.27 4.74 -0.83
CA ALA A 106 31.47 5.50 0.41
C ALA A 106 32.26 4.69 1.46
N VAL A 107 31.97 3.38 1.59
CA VAL A 107 32.69 2.48 2.50
C VAL A 107 34.16 2.31 2.05
N GLU A 108 34.37 2.06 0.76
CA GLU A 108 35.72 1.93 0.18
C GLU A 108 36.55 3.21 0.38
N LEU A 109 35.95 4.36 0.13
CA LEU A 109 36.60 5.65 0.33
C LEU A 109 37.01 5.84 1.81
N ARG A 110 36.11 5.52 2.73
CA ARG A 110 36.38 5.58 4.17
C ARG A 110 37.52 4.65 4.57
N GLN A 111 37.55 3.41 4.06
CA GLN A 111 38.66 2.46 4.34
C GLN A 111 39.98 2.96 3.81
N ARG A 112 40.03 3.53 2.59
CA ARG A 112 41.22 4.15 2.03
C ARG A 112 41.74 5.29 2.91
N PHE A 113 40.85 6.18 3.38
CA PHE A 113 41.26 7.25 4.30
C PHE A 113 41.86 6.71 5.60
N GLN A 114 41.29 5.66 6.17
CA GLN A 114 41.79 5.05 7.39
C GLN A 114 43.16 4.39 7.19
N SER A 115 43.37 3.72 6.07
CA SER A 115 44.64 3.04 5.76
C SER A 115 45.77 4.01 5.47
N LEU A 116 45.50 5.22 5.02
CA LEU A 116 46.50 6.24 4.67
C LEU A 116 46.87 7.17 5.84
N GLY A 117 46.42 6.86 7.07
CA GLY A 117 46.82 7.61 8.27
C GLY A 117 46.32 9.07 8.31
N GLY A 118 45.25 9.38 7.61
CA GLY A 118 44.55 10.69 7.67
C GLY A 118 45.28 11.87 7.00
N GLY A 119 46.44 11.67 6.43
CA GLY A 119 47.27 12.74 5.84
C GLY A 119 47.60 12.59 4.35
N ALA A 120 47.14 11.52 3.72
CA ALA A 120 47.46 11.30 2.31
C ALA A 120 46.58 12.15 1.40
N GLN A 121 47.26 12.97 0.60
CA GLN A 121 46.69 13.63 -0.56
C GLN A 121 45.99 12.58 -1.43
N LEU A 122 44.67 12.68 -1.59
CA LEU A 122 43.92 11.86 -2.55
C LEU A 122 44.52 12.12 -3.94
N GLY A 123 45.41 11.25 -4.37
CA GLY A 123 45.85 11.26 -5.76
C GLY A 123 44.62 11.21 -6.65
N ALA A 124 44.60 11.92 -7.76
CA ALA A 124 43.56 12.25 -8.71
C ALA A 124 42.55 11.13 -9.08
N THR A 125 41.86 10.54 -8.10
CA THR A 125 40.68 9.72 -8.34
C THR A 125 39.47 10.64 -8.36
N SER A 126 38.81 10.71 -9.50
CA SER A 126 37.56 11.45 -9.61
C SER A 126 36.62 11.07 -8.47
N PRO A 127 36.01 12.05 -7.79
CA PRO A 127 35.05 11.75 -6.72
C PRO A 127 33.94 10.87 -7.25
N PRO A 128 33.44 9.90 -6.44
CA PRO A 128 32.34 9.04 -6.88
C PRO A 128 31.13 9.89 -7.23
N VAL A 129 30.49 9.55 -8.36
CA VAL A 129 29.26 10.25 -8.77
C VAL A 129 28.14 9.91 -7.77
N PRO A 130 27.54 10.91 -7.10
CA PRO A 130 26.48 10.67 -6.15
C PRO A 130 25.32 9.86 -6.76
N ALA A 131 24.75 8.91 -6.00
CA ALA A 131 23.65 8.07 -6.45
C ALA A 131 22.48 8.90 -7.02
N GLY A 132 22.17 10.04 -6.41
CA GLY A 132 21.13 10.96 -6.89
C GLY A 132 21.34 11.45 -8.33
N ILE A 133 22.59 11.76 -8.71
CA ILE A 133 22.91 12.19 -10.09
C ILE A 133 22.69 11.04 -11.08
N LYS A 134 23.13 9.81 -10.74
CA LYS A 134 22.92 8.62 -11.57
C LYS A 134 21.42 8.34 -11.76
N ILE A 135 20.65 8.45 -10.69
CA ILE A 135 19.19 8.26 -10.70
C ILE A 135 18.52 9.30 -11.61
N MET A 136 18.87 10.59 -11.45
CA MET A 136 18.31 11.66 -12.26
C MET A 136 18.64 11.52 -13.75
N ALA A 137 19.85 11.08 -14.07
CA ALA A 137 20.29 10.87 -15.46
C ALA A 137 19.48 9.77 -16.17
N ARG A 138 19.12 8.68 -15.47
CA ARG A 138 18.37 7.55 -16.04
C ARG A 138 16.84 7.71 -15.98
N ARG A 139 16.33 8.62 -15.19
CA ARG A 139 14.90 8.86 -15.03
C ARG A 139 14.15 9.09 -16.35
N PRO A 140 14.63 9.91 -17.30
CA PRO A 140 13.91 10.13 -18.57
C PRO A 140 13.79 8.85 -19.42
N GLU A 141 14.77 7.94 -19.33
CA GLU A 141 14.75 6.65 -20.03
C GLU A 141 13.68 5.73 -19.43
N PHE A 142 13.66 5.62 -18.12
CA PHE A 142 12.63 4.87 -17.39
C PHE A 142 11.22 5.38 -17.72
N GLU A 143 11.00 6.70 -17.67
CA GLU A 143 9.71 7.29 -17.98
C GLU A 143 9.28 7.03 -19.44
N ARG A 144 10.21 7.08 -20.39
CA ARG A 144 9.94 6.73 -21.79
C ARG A 144 9.60 5.26 -21.95
N ASN A 145 10.36 4.37 -21.30
CA ASN A 145 10.08 2.93 -21.30
C ASN A 145 8.67 2.67 -20.77
N MET A 146 8.34 3.15 -19.57
CA MET A 146 7.03 2.96 -18.95
C MET A 146 5.90 3.46 -19.85
N ARG A 147 6.00 4.68 -20.40
CA ARG A 147 4.99 5.21 -21.34
C ARG A 147 4.85 4.34 -22.59
N ASN A 148 5.94 3.77 -23.09
CA ASN A 148 5.90 2.92 -24.27
C ASN A 148 5.23 1.58 -23.99
N VAL A 149 5.53 0.96 -22.84
CA VAL A 149 4.90 -0.29 -22.40
C VAL A 149 3.41 -0.08 -22.18
N VAL A 150 3.01 0.95 -21.42
CA VAL A 150 1.60 1.27 -21.15
C VAL A 150 0.83 1.53 -22.45
N ARG A 151 1.42 2.24 -23.41
CA ARG A 151 0.76 2.53 -24.69
C ARG A 151 0.54 1.29 -25.56
N LYS A 152 1.41 0.28 -25.46
CA LYS A 152 1.30 -0.97 -26.21
C LYS A 152 0.33 -1.96 -25.57
N HIS A 153 0.06 -1.81 -24.29
CA HIS A 153 -0.68 -2.77 -23.45
C HIS A 153 -1.86 -2.09 -22.76
N PRO A 154 -3.07 -2.11 -23.36
CA PRO A 154 -4.25 -1.43 -22.84
C PRO A 154 -4.69 -1.93 -21.46
N GLU A 155 -4.36 -3.18 -21.11
CA GLU A 155 -4.60 -3.74 -19.79
C GLU A 155 -3.91 -2.94 -18.67
N LEU A 156 -2.72 -2.38 -18.92
CA LEU A 156 -2.05 -1.52 -17.96
C LEU A 156 -2.79 -0.20 -17.75
N THR A 157 -3.39 0.33 -18.82
CA THR A 157 -4.22 1.54 -18.72
C THR A 157 -5.46 1.29 -17.88
N ALA A 158 -6.09 0.12 -17.99
CA ALA A 158 -7.23 -0.26 -17.16
C ALA A 158 -6.86 -0.32 -15.67
N LEU A 159 -5.71 -0.89 -15.32
CA LEU A 159 -5.20 -0.93 -13.94
C LEU A 159 -4.91 0.47 -13.38
N LEU A 160 -4.38 1.37 -14.21
CA LEU A 160 -4.18 2.77 -13.81
C LEU A 160 -5.51 3.51 -13.58
N GLN A 161 -6.53 3.23 -14.38
CA GLN A 161 -7.87 3.78 -14.21
C GLN A 161 -8.53 3.25 -12.92
N GLU A 162 -8.39 1.96 -12.63
CA GLU A 162 -8.86 1.36 -11.39
C GLU A 162 -8.22 2.02 -10.16
N ARG A 163 -6.89 2.18 -10.19
CA ARG A 163 -6.15 2.90 -9.15
C ARG A 163 -6.65 4.34 -8.99
N ALA A 164 -6.84 5.05 -10.10
CA ALA A 164 -7.30 6.43 -10.08
C ALA A 164 -8.73 6.55 -9.51
N ALA A 165 -9.62 5.64 -9.86
CA ALA A 165 -10.97 5.58 -9.30
C ALA A 165 -10.95 5.35 -7.78
N ALA A 166 -10.14 4.40 -7.29
CA ALA A 166 -9.97 4.15 -5.86
C ALA A 166 -9.37 5.37 -5.13
N ALA A 167 -8.41 6.07 -5.74
CA ALA A 167 -7.83 7.28 -5.16
C ALA A 167 -8.86 8.42 -5.06
N THR A 168 -9.68 8.63 -6.08
CA THR A 168 -10.76 9.62 -6.06
C THR A 168 -11.80 9.29 -4.98
N ALA A 169 -12.18 8.01 -4.85
CA ALA A 169 -13.09 7.55 -3.80
C ALA A 169 -12.49 7.77 -2.41
N LEU A 170 -11.20 7.51 -2.21
CA LEU A 170 -10.50 7.75 -0.95
C LEU A 170 -10.49 9.24 -0.56
N GLU A 171 -10.25 10.13 -1.52
CA GLU A 171 -10.31 11.57 -1.27
C GLU A 171 -11.71 12.00 -0.84
N ALA A 172 -12.76 11.49 -1.52
CA ALA A 172 -14.15 11.77 -1.18
C ALA A 172 -14.51 11.24 0.23
N ALA A 173 -14.13 10.00 0.56
CA ALA A 173 -14.34 9.40 1.88
C ALA A 173 -13.64 10.19 2.99
N THR A 174 -12.37 10.57 2.77
CA THR A 174 -11.59 11.35 3.73
C THR A 174 -12.19 12.75 3.95
N ARG A 175 -12.74 13.37 2.90
CA ARG A 175 -13.42 14.67 3.00
C ARG A 175 -14.69 14.56 3.83
N ARG A 176 -15.51 13.52 3.59
CA ARG A 176 -16.72 13.25 4.40
C ARG A 176 -16.38 13.01 5.86
N ASP A 177 -15.32 12.26 6.15
CA ASP A 177 -14.89 11.97 7.53
C ASP A 177 -14.48 13.25 8.27
N ARG A 178 -13.70 14.13 7.63
CA ARG A 178 -13.32 15.44 8.22
C ARG A 178 -14.53 16.33 8.51
N GLN A 179 -15.53 16.34 7.61
CA GLN A 179 -16.76 17.13 7.82
C GLN A 179 -17.58 16.65 9.01
N LYS A 180 -17.58 15.34 9.30
CA LYS A 180 -18.28 14.76 10.46
C LYS A 180 -17.57 15.07 11.77
N GLN A 181 -16.26 15.28 11.77
CA GLN A 181 -15.48 15.54 12.98
C GLN A 181 -15.57 17.02 13.44
N GLY A 182 -16.15 17.93 12.63
CA GLY A 182 -16.33 19.35 12.94
C GLY A 182 -15.01 20.12 13.12
N PRO A 183 -15.08 21.43 13.33
CA PRO A 183 -13.93 22.23 13.72
C PRO A 183 -13.55 21.95 15.18
#